data_8792138dd20cbac5779159608ff4a14b
#
_entry.id   8792138dd20cbac5779159608ff4a14b
#
_cell.length_a   1.000
_cell.length_b   1.000
_cell.length_c   1.000
_cell.angle_alpha   90.00
_cell.angle_beta   90.00
_cell.angle_gamma   90.00
#
_symmetry.space_group_name_H-M   'P 1'
#
loop_
_entity.id
_entity.type
_entity.pdbx_description
1 polymer ?
#
loop_
_entity_poly.entity_id
_entity_poly.type
_entity_poly.pdbx_seq_one_letter_code
_entity_poly.pdbx_strand_id
1 'polypeptide(L)'
;MKRTEEIQAESLPSSHPGNARRWAVPEAVKLYLIVSAGSVIGSVLRALASIGTLAWLGPGFPWGTLLVNVIGSFVIGFYATLTGPGGRVFAGTRQRQFVMTGICGGFTTFSMFSYETFRFVQTGSWPMAGLNVGVSITTWLVAVWLGHMVASRLNRLGGV
;
A
#
# COMPACT_ATOMS: atom_id res chain seq x y z
N MET A 1 -36.89 14.54 50.77
CA MET A 1 -36.43 14.80 49.41
C MET A 1 -34.91 15.00 49.33
N LYS A 2 -34.13 14.39 50.24
CA LYS A 2 -32.66 14.46 50.28
C LYS A 2 -31.97 13.08 50.24
N ARG A 3 -32.73 12.00 50.10
CA ARG A 3 -32.20 10.61 50.16
C ARG A 3 -32.06 9.93 48.79
N THR A 4 -32.53 10.58 47.72
CA THR A 4 -32.52 10.02 46.37
C THR A 4 -31.33 10.50 45.52
N GLU A 5 -30.62 11.54 45.93
CA GLU A 5 -29.47 12.08 45.21
C GLU A 5 -28.12 11.41 45.58
N GLU A 6 -28.05 10.78 46.79
CA GLU A 6 -26.82 10.10 47.23
C GLU A 6 -26.60 8.73 46.58
N ILE A 7 -27.64 8.10 46.02
CA ILE A 7 -27.54 6.73 45.45
C ILE A 7 -27.05 6.76 43.99
N GLN A 8 -27.11 7.89 43.30
CA GLN A 8 -26.67 8.00 41.90
C GLN A 8 -25.20 8.40 41.71
N ALA A 9 -24.48 8.76 42.78
CA ALA A 9 -23.07 9.15 42.70
C ALA A 9 -22.07 7.98 42.76
N GLU A 10 -22.55 6.75 43.08
CA GLU A 10 -21.65 5.62 43.37
C GLU A 10 -21.52 4.57 42.26
N SER A 11 -22.02 4.83 41.04
CA SER A 11 -22.00 3.84 39.97
C SER A 11 -21.34 4.30 38.66
N LEU A 12 -20.48 5.30 38.69
CA LEU A 12 -19.61 5.56 37.54
C LEU A 12 -18.34 4.71 37.69
N PRO A 13 -18.10 3.73 36.77
CA PRO A 13 -16.83 3.03 36.76
C PRO A 13 -15.75 4.07 36.51
N SER A 14 -14.81 4.20 37.44
CA SER A 14 -13.61 5.01 37.28
C SER A 14 -12.84 4.47 36.05
N SER A 15 -13.02 5.11 34.93
CA SER A 15 -12.15 4.92 33.78
C SER A 15 -10.77 5.42 34.14
N HIS A 16 -9.95 4.56 34.73
CA HIS A 16 -8.53 4.84 34.90
C HIS A 16 -7.85 4.94 33.50
N PRO A 17 -7.43 6.12 33.04
CA PRO A 17 -6.76 6.28 31.75
C PRO A 17 -5.31 5.76 31.77
N GLY A 18 -4.90 5.08 32.87
CA GLY A 18 -3.49 4.73 33.09
C GLY A 18 -2.99 3.49 32.34
N ASN A 19 -3.85 2.63 31.82
CA ASN A 19 -3.40 1.31 31.35
C ASN A 19 -3.32 1.18 29.81
N ALA A 20 -3.97 2.05 29.05
CA ALA A 20 -3.96 1.98 27.59
C ALA A 20 -2.62 2.50 26.96
N ARG A 21 -1.92 3.40 27.66
CA ARG A 21 -0.71 4.04 27.12
C ARG A 21 0.56 3.18 27.19
N ARG A 22 0.64 2.24 28.12
CA ARG A 22 1.87 1.45 28.33
C ARG A 22 2.09 0.36 27.28
N TRP A 23 1.05 -0.10 26.58
CA TRP A 23 1.13 -1.17 25.57
C TRP A 23 1.18 -0.66 24.15
N ALA A 24 0.85 0.60 23.90
CA ALA A 24 0.78 1.16 22.55
C ALA A 24 2.16 1.37 21.90
N VAL A 25 3.16 1.78 22.67
CA VAL A 25 4.50 2.09 22.16
C VAL A 25 5.23 0.85 21.62
N PRO A 26 5.28 -0.30 22.32
CA PRO A 26 5.92 -1.49 21.81
C PRO A 26 5.29 -2.04 20.52
N GLU A 27 3.97 -1.99 20.41
CA GLU A 27 3.25 -2.45 19.20
C GLU A 27 3.49 -1.52 18.02
N ALA A 28 3.51 -0.21 18.22
CA ALA A 28 3.87 0.76 17.19
C ALA A 28 5.29 0.52 16.66
N VAL A 29 6.26 0.33 17.57
CA VAL A 29 7.66 0.06 17.19
C VAL A 29 7.76 -1.23 16.36
N LYS A 30 7.09 -2.30 16.77
CA LYS A 30 7.05 -3.56 16.00
C LYS A 30 6.48 -3.34 14.60
N LEU A 31 5.40 -2.55 14.50
CA LEU A 31 4.79 -2.24 13.22
C LEU A 31 5.73 -1.45 12.31
N TYR A 32 6.42 -0.43 12.84
CA TYR A 32 7.43 0.32 12.09
C TYR A 32 8.57 -0.58 11.60
N LEU A 33 9.10 -1.47 12.43
CA LEU A 33 10.15 -2.41 12.03
C LEU A 33 9.67 -3.35 10.90
N ILE A 34 8.46 -3.87 11.00
CA ILE A 34 7.86 -4.75 9.99
C ILE A 34 7.68 -4.01 8.66
N VAL A 35 7.14 -2.80 8.69
CA VAL A 35 6.95 -1.97 7.49
C VAL A 35 8.31 -1.60 6.89
N SER A 36 9.29 -1.22 7.71
CA SER A 36 10.65 -0.89 7.25
C SER A 36 11.32 -2.08 6.56
N ALA A 37 11.23 -3.29 7.15
CA ALA A 37 11.77 -4.50 6.53
C ALA A 37 11.11 -4.79 5.17
N GLY A 38 9.78 -4.66 5.09
CA GLY A 38 9.05 -4.79 3.83
C GLY A 38 9.48 -3.75 2.79
N SER A 39 9.67 -2.48 3.22
CA SER A 39 10.11 -1.40 2.35
C SER A 39 11.52 -1.61 1.79
N VAL A 40 12.44 -2.17 2.58
CA VAL A 40 13.78 -2.56 2.10
C VAL A 40 13.65 -3.60 0.99
N ILE A 41 12.87 -4.66 1.21
CA ILE A 41 12.63 -5.71 0.20
C ILE A 41 12.03 -5.09 -1.07
N GLY A 42 10.97 -4.30 -0.93
CA GLY A 42 10.31 -3.63 -2.05
C GLY A 42 11.25 -2.73 -2.84
N SER A 43 12.08 -1.93 -2.15
CA SER A 43 13.03 -1.02 -2.79
C SER A 43 14.15 -1.75 -3.53
N VAL A 44 14.64 -2.87 -3.01
CA VAL A 44 15.62 -3.72 -3.71
C VAL A 44 15.01 -4.31 -4.98
N LEU A 45 13.80 -4.87 -4.89
CA LEU A 45 13.09 -5.41 -6.05
C LEU A 45 12.84 -4.34 -7.12
N ARG A 46 12.47 -3.12 -6.72
CA ARG A 46 12.34 -1.97 -7.63
C ARG A 46 13.66 -1.65 -8.32
N ALA A 47 14.77 -1.58 -7.58
CA ALA A 47 16.07 -1.30 -8.16
C ALA A 47 16.47 -2.35 -9.20
N LEU A 48 16.30 -3.63 -8.89
CA LEU A 48 16.57 -4.74 -9.81
C LEU A 48 15.67 -4.67 -11.05
N ALA A 49 14.38 -4.40 -10.89
CA ALA A 49 13.46 -4.24 -12.02
C ALA A 49 13.85 -3.05 -12.91
N SER A 50 14.24 -1.92 -12.31
CA SER A 50 14.69 -0.73 -13.06
C SER A 50 15.98 -1.00 -13.85
N ILE A 51 16.96 -1.68 -13.24
CA ILE A 51 18.22 -2.05 -13.91
C ILE A 51 17.93 -3.04 -15.06
N GLY A 52 17.13 -4.06 -14.79
CA GLY A 52 16.77 -5.06 -15.80
C GLY A 52 16.03 -4.46 -16.99
N THR A 53 15.03 -3.63 -16.75
CA THR A 53 14.27 -2.98 -17.83
C THR A 53 15.12 -2.00 -18.63
N LEU A 54 16.01 -1.26 -17.98
CA LEU A 54 16.95 -0.38 -18.68
C LEU A 54 17.90 -1.16 -19.58
N ALA A 55 18.41 -2.30 -19.12
CA ALA A 55 19.31 -3.16 -19.90
C ALA A 55 18.62 -3.79 -21.13
N TRP A 56 17.33 -4.13 -21.02
CA TRP A 56 16.60 -4.85 -22.07
C TRP A 56 15.85 -3.92 -23.03
N LEU A 57 15.25 -2.86 -22.53
CA LEU A 57 14.36 -1.96 -23.30
C LEU A 57 15.02 -0.61 -23.61
N GLY A 58 16.18 -0.34 -23.02
CA GLY A 58 16.92 0.91 -23.23
C GLY A 58 16.32 2.13 -22.53
N PRO A 59 16.94 3.31 -22.69
CA PRO A 59 16.59 4.53 -21.95
C PRO A 59 15.50 5.39 -22.60
N GLY A 60 14.90 4.96 -23.71
CA GLY A 60 13.97 5.78 -24.50
C GLY A 60 12.67 6.12 -23.80
N PHE A 61 12.20 5.25 -22.87
CA PHE A 61 11.00 5.44 -22.07
C PHE A 61 11.23 4.87 -20.66
N PRO A 62 10.58 5.37 -19.59
CA PRO A 62 10.78 4.91 -18.21
C PRO A 62 10.07 3.58 -17.91
N TRP A 63 10.44 2.53 -18.64
CA TRP A 63 9.84 1.19 -18.54
C TRP A 63 9.92 0.61 -17.13
N GLY A 64 11.02 0.88 -16.41
CA GLY A 64 11.20 0.39 -15.04
C GLY A 64 10.15 0.94 -14.10
N THR A 65 9.97 2.25 -14.10
CA THR A 65 8.97 2.95 -13.27
C THR A 65 7.55 2.51 -13.63
N LEU A 66 7.25 2.40 -14.92
CA LEU A 66 5.96 1.91 -15.37
C LEU A 66 5.70 0.48 -14.88
N LEU A 67 6.63 -0.43 -15.08
CA LEU A 67 6.51 -1.84 -14.71
C LEU A 67 6.28 -2.04 -13.21
N VAL A 68 7.11 -1.42 -12.36
CA VAL A 68 6.98 -1.60 -10.91
C VAL A 68 5.68 -1.03 -10.37
N ASN A 69 5.21 0.08 -10.94
CA ASN A 69 3.94 0.67 -10.53
C ASN A 69 2.73 -0.15 -11.02
N VAL A 70 2.78 -0.71 -12.22
CA VAL A 70 1.72 -1.62 -12.73
C VAL A 70 1.65 -2.89 -11.88
N ILE A 71 2.78 -3.55 -11.65
CA ILE A 71 2.82 -4.77 -10.82
C ILE A 71 2.38 -4.46 -9.39
N GLY A 72 2.91 -3.40 -8.78
CA GLY A 72 2.55 -3.00 -7.43
C GLY A 72 1.07 -2.64 -7.29
N SER A 73 0.49 -1.95 -8.28
CA SER A 73 -0.95 -1.63 -8.31
C SER A 73 -1.80 -2.89 -8.41
N PHE A 74 -1.41 -3.86 -9.23
CA PHE A 74 -2.09 -5.14 -9.30
C PHE A 74 -2.01 -5.89 -7.97
N VAL A 75 -0.82 -6.02 -7.40
CA VAL A 75 -0.59 -6.76 -6.14
C VAL A 75 -1.35 -6.13 -4.99
N ILE A 76 -1.35 -4.81 -4.86
CA ILE A 76 -2.06 -4.14 -3.76
C ILE A 76 -3.59 -4.30 -3.90
N GLY A 77 -4.15 -4.17 -5.12
CA GLY A 77 -5.57 -4.40 -5.39
C GLY A 77 -5.99 -5.85 -5.12
N PHE A 78 -5.17 -6.80 -5.56
CA PHE A 78 -5.38 -8.23 -5.33
C PHE A 78 -5.31 -8.58 -3.83
N TYR A 79 -4.24 -8.22 -3.16
CA TYR A 79 -4.00 -8.58 -1.77
C TYR A 79 -4.98 -7.89 -0.81
N ALA A 80 -5.28 -6.61 -1.03
CA ALA A 80 -6.25 -5.88 -0.23
C ALA A 80 -7.64 -6.53 -0.26
N THR A 81 -8.06 -6.97 -1.45
CA THR A 81 -9.36 -7.63 -1.64
C THR A 81 -9.37 -9.05 -1.08
N LEU A 82 -8.29 -9.80 -1.28
CA LEU A 82 -8.19 -11.19 -0.81
C LEU A 82 -8.18 -11.29 0.72
N THR A 83 -7.63 -10.27 1.41
CA THR A 83 -7.47 -10.20 2.86
C THR A 83 -8.41 -9.21 3.55
N GLY A 84 -9.33 -8.58 2.81
CA GLY A 84 -10.31 -7.63 3.32
C GLY A 84 -11.46 -8.30 4.06
N PRO A 85 -12.44 -7.52 4.55
CA PRO A 85 -13.67 -8.06 5.14
C PRO A 85 -14.38 -8.98 4.13
N GLY A 86 -14.69 -10.21 4.54
CA GLY A 86 -15.24 -11.24 3.65
C GLY A 86 -14.24 -11.84 2.65
N GLY A 87 -12.95 -11.53 2.78
CA GLY A 87 -11.89 -12.15 1.98
C GLY A 87 -11.59 -13.58 2.41
N ARG A 88 -11.14 -14.39 1.45
CA ARG A 88 -10.83 -15.81 1.67
C ARG A 88 -9.63 -16.05 2.57
N VAL A 89 -8.69 -15.12 2.61
CA VAL A 89 -7.45 -15.23 3.38
C VAL A 89 -7.53 -14.34 4.61
N PHE A 90 -7.42 -14.96 5.78
CA PHE A 90 -7.30 -14.21 7.02
C PHE A 90 -5.85 -13.71 7.17
N ALA A 91 -5.68 -12.40 7.13
CA ALA A 91 -4.40 -11.76 7.37
C ALA A 91 -4.50 -10.73 8.50
N GLY A 92 -3.67 -10.88 9.52
CA GLY A 92 -3.60 -9.93 10.62
C GLY A 92 -3.07 -8.56 10.16
N THR A 93 -3.34 -7.52 10.98
CA THR A 93 -2.93 -6.13 10.68
C THR A 93 -1.44 -6.02 10.35
N ARG A 94 -0.56 -6.69 11.10
CA ARG A 94 0.88 -6.65 10.85
C ARG A 94 1.26 -7.21 9.48
N GLN A 95 0.66 -8.34 9.08
CA GLN A 95 0.91 -8.97 7.80
C GLN A 95 0.41 -8.08 6.65
N ARG A 96 -0.76 -7.48 6.80
CA ARG A 96 -1.29 -6.54 5.80
C ARG A 96 -0.39 -5.31 5.65
N GLN A 97 0.08 -4.75 6.75
CA GLN A 97 0.99 -3.60 6.72
C GLN A 97 2.36 -3.96 6.12
N PHE A 98 2.89 -5.13 6.43
CA PHE A 98 4.13 -5.62 5.83
C PHE A 98 4.05 -5.69 4.31
N VAL A 99 2.98 -6.29 3.77
CA VAL A 99 2.82 -6.46 2.32
C VAL A 99 2.43 -5.15 1.64
N MET A 100 1.36 -4.48 2.12
CA MET A 100 0.80 -3.33 1.41
C MET A 100 1.64 -2.08 1.58
N THR A 101 1.95 -1.71 2.84
CA THR A 101 2.71 -0.49 3.14
C THR A 101 4.21 -0.72 3.00
N GLY A 102 4.71 -1.88 3.45
CA GLY A 102 6.11 -2.24 3.33
C GLY A 102 6.48 -2.59 1.89
N ILE A 103 6.19 -3.81 1.45
CA ILE A 103 6.66 -4.32 0.16
C ILE A 103 6.12 -3.48 -1.01
N CYS A 104 4.81 -3.33 -1.14
CA CYS A 104 4.24 -2.57 -2.26
C CYS A 104 4.62 -1.09 -2.21
N GLY A 105 4.63 -0.46 -1.02
CA GLY A 105 5.06 0.93 -0.85
C GLY A 105 6.53 1.16 -1.18
N GLY A 106 7.42 0.21 -0.84
CA GLY A 106 8.83 0.25 -1.24
C GLY A 106 9.06 -0.07 -2.72
N PHE A 107 8.24 -0.94 -3.31
CA PHE A 107 8.36 -1.37 -4.69
C PHE A 107 7.86 -0.33 -5.70
N THR A 108 6.75 0.35 -5.42
CA THR A 108 6.19 1.41 -6.27
C THR A 108 6.87 2.76 -6.03
N THR A 109 6.74 3.68 -6.98
CA THR A 109 7.30 5.02 -6.84
C THR A 109 6.53 6.06 -7.66
N PHE A 110 6.04 7.09 -6.98
CA PHE A 110 5.47 8.26 -7.63
C PHE A 110 6.55 9.32 -7.90
N SER A 111 7.58 9.39 -7.05
CA SER A 111 8.65 10.38 -7.18
C SER A 111 9.48 10.18 -8.46
N MET A 112 9.83 8.93 -8.81
CA MET A 112 10.54 8.66 -10.08
C MET A 112 9.66 8.98 -11.28
N PHE A 113 8.40 8.59 -11.29
CA PHE A 113 7.45 8.97 -12.33
C PHE A 113 7.38 10.48 -12.54
N SER A 114 7.26 11.25 -11.45
CA SER A 114 7.22 12.71 -11.51
C SER A 114 8.53 13.29 -12.05
N TYR A 115 9.68 12.78 -11.59
CA TYR A 115 10.99 13.21 -12.04
C TYR A 115 11.21 12.92 -13.54
N GLU A 116 10.87 11.72 -14.01
CA GLU A 116 11.00 11.32 -15.41
C GLU A 116 10.07 12.16 -16.32
N THR A 117 8.83 12.40 -15.88
CA THR A 117 7.90 13.28 -16.59
C THR A 117 8.46 14.71 -16.69
N PHE A 118 8.98 15.23 -15.57
CA PHE A 118 9.59 16.57 -15.53
C PHE A 118 10.82 16.66 -16.45
N ARG A 119 11.65 15.63 -16.51
CA ARG A 119 12.77 15.57 -17.45
C ARG A 119 12.32 15.67 -18.91
N PHE A 120 11.26 14.99 -19.30
CA PHE A 120 10.70 15.13 -20.66
C PHE A 120 10.25 16.57 -20.94
N VAL A 121 9.62 17.24 -19.97
CA VAL A 121 9.24 18.64 -20.08
C VAL A 121 10.48 19.56 -20.25
N GLN A 122 11.50 19.38 -19.40
CA GLN A 122 12.74 20.16 -19.45
C GLN A 122 13.49 20.02 -20.78
N THR A 123 13.46 18.84 -21.40
CA THR A 123 14.10 18.59 -22.70
C THR A 123 13.20 18.97 -23.89
N GLY A 124 12.06 19.60 -23.66
CA GLY A 124 11.12 19.99 -24.73
C GLY A 124 10.32 18.80 -25.32
N SER A 125 10.44 17.61 -24.75
CA SER A 125 9.78 16.39 -25.24
C SER A 125 8.34 16.28 -24.68
N TRP A 126 7.51 17.29 -24.92
CA TRP A 126 6.13 17.37 -24.44
C TRP A 126 5.25 16.15 -24.78
N PRO A 127 5.33 15.59 -26.03
CA PRO A 127 4.57 14.38 -26.36
C PRO A 127 4.95 13.19 -25.47
N MET A 128 6.24 13.03 -25.16
CA MET A 128 6.71 11.95 -24.27
C MET A 128 6.27 12.17 -22.83
N ALA A 129 6.25 13.41 -22.35
CA ALA A 129 5.71 13.73 -21.04
C ALA A 129 4.22 13.36 -20.96
N GLY A 130 3.41 13.76 -21.94
CA GLY A 130 2.00 13.42 -22.04
C GLY A 130 1.76 11.91 -22.13
N LEU A 131 2.56 11.21 -22.96
CA LEU A 131 2.50 9.75 -23.08
C LEU A 131 2.83 9.06 -21.75
N ASN A 132 3.88 9.48 -21.05
CA ASN A 132 4.25 8.92 -19.76
C ASN A 132 3.12 9.07 -18.73
N VAL A 133 2.51 10.25 -18.66
CA VAL A 133 1.38 10.50 -17.74
C VAL A 133 0.17 9.65 -18.13
N GLY A 134 -0.25 9.68 -19.39
CA GLY A 134 -1.44 8.97 -19.86
C GLY A 134 -1.33 7.46 -19.72
N VAL A 135 -0.23 6.87 -20.20
CA VAL A 135 0.00 5.42 -20.12
C VAL A 135 0.13 4.99 -18.65
N SER A 136 0.88 5.71 -17.84
CA SER A 136 1.11 5.34 -16.44
C SER A 136 -0.21 5.34 -15.65
N ILE A 137 -0.96 6.43 -15.64
CA ILE A 137 -2.21 6.53 -14.88
C ILE A 137 -3.21 5.46 -15.34
N THR A 138 -3.38 5.32 -16.65
CA THR A 138 -4.33 4.33 -17.20
C THR A 138 -3.95 2.91 -16.80
N THR A 139 -2.69 2.53 -16.97
CA THR A 139 -2.24 1.17 -16.66
C THR A 139 -2.26 0.86 -15.16
N TRP A 140 -1.95 1.83 -14.29
CA TRP A 140 -2.05 1.62 -12.84
C TRP A 140 -3.50 1.41 -12.38
N LEU A 141 -4.44 2.21 -12.90
CA LEU A 141 -5.87 2.05 -12.58
C LEU A 141 -6.42 0.74 -13.10
N VAL A 142 -6.06 0.35 -14.33
CA VAL A 142 -6.45 -0.95 -14.89
C VAL A 142 -5.83 -2.08 -14.07
N ALA A 143 -4.57 -1.99 -13.68
CA ALA A 143 -3.88 -3.02 -12.92
C ALA A 143 -4.49 -3.22 -11.52
N VAL A 144 -4.79 -2.14 -10.77
CA VAL A 144 -5.44 -2.27 -9.46
C VAL A 144 -6.85 -2.84 -9.58
N TRP A 145 -7.60 -2.44 -10.60
CA TRP A 145 -8.92 -2.97 -10.88
C TRP A 145 -8.88 -4.46 -11.24
N LEU A 146 -7.95 -4.88 -12.09
CA LEU A 146 -7.74 -6.29 -12.43
C LEU A 146 -7.36 -7.12 -11.20
N GLY A 147 -6.47 -6.61 -10.35
CA GLY A 147 -6.10 -7.26 -9.10
C GLY A 147 -7.33 -7.47 -8.19
N HIS A 148 -8.13 -6.43 -8.02
CA HIS A 148 -9.39 -6.50 -7.29
C HIS A 148 -10.36 -7.54 -7.90
N MET A 149 -10.54 -7.52 -9.21
CA MET A 149 -11.47 -8.41 -9.91
C MET A 149 -11.07 -9.88 -9.77
N VAL A 150 -9.78 -10.19 -9.93
CA VAL A 150 -9.25 -11.55 -9.76
C VAL A 150 -9.46 -12.04 -8.33
N ALA A 151 -9.10 -11.23 -7.33
CA ALA A 151 -9.30 -11.59 -5.93
C ALA A 151 -10.78 -11.76 -5.56
N SER A 152 -11.66 -10.90 -6.08
CA SER A 152 -13.10 -11.00 -5.86
C SER A 152 -13.69 -12.28 -6.43
N ARG A 153 -13.20 -12.73 -7.60
CA ARG A 153 -13.60 -14.03 -8.17
C ARG A 153 -13.13 -15.18 -7.29
N LEU A 154 -11.88 -15.13 -6.81
CA LEU A 154 -11.35 -16.17 -5.91
C LEU A 154 -12.12 -16.23 -4.59
N ASN A 155 -12.50 -15.09 -4.02
CA ASN A 155 -13.30 -15.04 -2.81
C ASN A 155 -14.67 -15.69 -3.01
N ARG A 156 -15.33 -15.48 -4.15
CA ARG A 156 -16.64 -16.11 -4.47
C ARG A 156 -16.54 -17.62 -4.67
N LEU A 157 -15.45 -18.11 -5.26
CA LEU A 157 -15.26 -19.55 -5.49
C LEU A 157 -14.96 -20.34 -4.20
N GLY A 158 -14.62 -19.66 -3.10
CA GLY A 158 -14.34 -20.26 -1.80
C GLY A 158 -15.48 -20.10 -0.77
N GLY A 159 -16.56 -19.44 -1.11
CA GLY A 159 -17.75 -19.30 -0.26
C GLY A 159 -18.68 -20.51 -0.44
N VAL A 160 -18.81 -21.30 0.61
CA VAL A 160 -19.93 -22.22 0.84
C VAL A 160 -21.09 -21.40 1.34
#